data_eaf32f832bec5e2ab4be8f267a3624ca
#
_entry.id   eaf32f832bec5e2ab4be8f267a3624ca
#
_cell.length_a   1.000
_cell.length_b   1.000
_cell.length_c   1.000
_cell.angle_alpha   90.00
_cell.angle_beta   90.00
_cell.angle_gamma   90.00
#
_symmetry.space_group_name_H-M   'P 1'
#
loop_
_entity.id
_entity.type
_entity.pdbx_description
1 polymer ?
#
loop_
_entity_poly.entity_id
_entity_poly.type
_entity_poly.pdbx_seq_one_letter_code
_entity_poly.pdbx_strand_id
1 'polypeptide(L)'
;MDLTRGGITRPMLLFAGPMIAGNLLQQCYNIADTLIVGRALGASALASVGFSFTLMTFLTSVLLGLCMGSGALWSMLYGAEREEELKRCIFASFVFIGAVAVLLNVGVLALLEPVMTLLRIPAGAWDETRAYLRVVLLGVCFTFLYNYFACLLRSVGNSVAPLAFLAVSTVLNIGLDLWFVLGLGWGVAGAAGATVLAQGVSAAGIALYGWRRVPLLRLERRHCKVSRGELGRIMNYSLLTCVQQSGRNFGIMMVQGLVNSFGVNVMAALAADVKIDAFAYLPVQDFGNAFSTFVAQNTGAQKTERIRRGIRSAVGVSVGFCLVSSLLVCLFAAPLMGLFVEPGETEIIAVGVEYLRIEGMCYCGIGILFLLYGLFRGLGRPGVSVVLTVVSLGTRVALAYLLAPIPAVGLKGIWWAVPIGWVLADLAGLVLYRRKPLPAETACAPEG
;
A
#
# COMPACT_ATOMS: atom_id res chain seq x y z
N MET A 1 21.18 -1.66 4.91
CA MET A 1 21.14 -2.16 6.30
C MET A 1 20.95 -3.67 6.25
N ASP A 2 21.83 -4.45 6.84
CA ASP A 2 21.70 -5.90 6.88
C ASP A 2 20.79 -6.30 8.07
N LEU A 3 19.61 -6.80 7.79
CA LEU A 3 18.63 -7.20 8.81
C LEU A 3 18.87 -8.63 9.35
N THR A 4 19.90 -9.33 8.82
CA THR A 4 20.27 -10.68 9.27
C THR A 4 21.26 -10.67 10.43
N ARG A 5 21.82 -9.51 10.81
CA ARG A 5 22.88 -9.36 11.83
C ARG A 5 22.47 -8.33 12.89
N GLY A 6 23.14 -8.36 14.04
CA GLY A 6 22.95 -7.38 15.12
C GLY A 6 21.64 -7.52 15.88
N GLY A 7 21.14 -6.42 16.48
CA GLY A 7 19.86 -6.37 17.18
C GLY A 7 18.66 -6.68 16.28
N ILE A 8 17.46 -6.81 16.86
CA ILE A 8 16.24 -7.13 16.11
C ILE A 8 15.32 -5.91 16.05
N THR A 9 14.86 -5.43 17.19
CA THR A 9 13.83 -4.36 17.29
C THR A 9 14.31 -3.04 16.70
N ARG A 10 15.48 -2.56 17.13
CA ARG A 10 16.01 -1.25 16.70
C ARG A 10 16.26 -1.17 15.19
N PRO A 11 16.95 -2.14 14.54
CA PRO A 11 17.10 -2.12 13.08
C PRO A 11 15.78 -2.18 12.32
N MET A 12 14.80 -2.97 12.82
CA MET A 12 13.49 -3.07 12.20
C MET A 12 12.71 -1.75 12.28
N LEU A 13 12.76 -1.04 13.42
CA LEU A 13 12.16 0.29 13.57
C LEU A 13 12.87 1.35 12.73
N LEU A 14 14.20 1.34 12.70
CA LEU A 14 14.98 2.25 11.85
C LEU A 14 14.74 2.03 10.35
N PHE A 15 14.44 0.79 9.97
CA PHE A 15 14.08 0.46 8.59
C PHE A 15 12.63 0.84 8.27
N ALA A 16 11.69 0.66 9.21
CA ALA A 16 10.29 1.02 9.05
C ALA A 16 10.05 2.54 9.09
N GLY A 17 10.81 3.28 9.90
CA GLY A 17 10.63 4.73 10.06
C GLY A 17 10.59 5.52 8.75
N PRO A 18 11.57 5.38 7.85
CA PRO A 18 11.53 6.03 6.54
C PRO A 18 10.35 5.58 5.65
N MET A 19 9.86 4.35 5.79
CA MET A 19 8.69 3.88 5.05
C MET A 19 7.42 4.57 5.54
N ILE A 20 7.23 4.64 6.85
CA ILE A 20 6.13 5.35 7.50
C ILE A 20 6.17 6.84 7.14
N ALA A 21 7.34 7.48 7.26
CA ALA A 21 7.50 8.89 6.88
C ALA A 21 7.19 9.12 5.39
N GLY A 22 7.55 8.19 4.51
CA GLY A 22 7.22 8.25 3.09
C GLY A 22 5.72 8.22 2.82
N ASN A 23 4.97 7.33 3.49
CA ASN A 23 3.52 7.29 3.33
C ASN A 23 2.82 8.52 3.91
N LEU A 24 3.27 9.03 5.05
CA LEU A 24 2.75 10.29 5.61
C LEU A 24 3.02 11.47 4.66
N LEU A 25 4.21 11.54 4.10
CA LEU A 25 4.56 12.56 3.10
C LEU A 25 3.68 12.45 1.85
N GLN A 26 3.38 11.22 1.40
CA GLN A 26 2.46 10.97 0.28
C GLN A 26 1.04 11.48 0.60
N GLN A 27 0.56 11.35 1.83
CA GLN A 27 -0.74 11.90 2.24
C GLN A 27 -0.71 13.44 2.25
N CYS A 28 0.35 14.05 2.76
CA CYS A 28 0.52 15.52 2.70
C CYS A 28 0.53 16.02 1.24
N TYR A 29 1.22 15.31 0.36
CA TYR A 29 1.22 15.60 -1.07
C TYR A 29 -0.20 15.55 -1.67
N ASN A 30 -0.95 14.46 -1.44
CA ASN A 30 -2.31 14.32 -1.95
C ASN A 30 -3.25 15.44 -1.46
N ILE A 31 -3.07 15.89 -0.22
CA ILE A 31 -3.83 17.02 0.34
C ILE A 31 -3.44 18.33 -0.35
N ALA A 32 -2.14 18.58 -0.54
CA ALA A 32 -1.65 19.80 -1.19
C ALA A 32 -2.15 19.91 -2.64
N ASP A 33 -2.03 18.84 -3.43
CA ASP A 33 -2.53 18.76 -4.81
C ASP A 33 -4.03 19.04 -4.88
N THR A 34 -4.82 18.38 -4.02
CA THR A 34 -6.27 18.57 -3.92
C THR A 34 -6.64 20.04 -3.58
N LEU A 35 -5.89 20.68 -2.68
CA LEU A 35 -6.11 22.07 -2.29
C LEU A 35 -5.77 23.05 -3.42
N ILE A 36 -4.66 22.82 -4.13
CA ILE A 36 -4.25 23.65 -5.26
C ILE A 36 -5.30 23.57 -6.36
N VAL A 37 -5.67 22.36 -6.79
CA VAL A 37 -6.67 22.16 -7.83
C VAL A 37 -8.04 22.72 -7.44
N GLY A 38 -8.51 22.41 -6.22
CA GLY A 38 -9.82 22.84 -5.74
C GLY A 38 -9.96 24.37 -5.64
N ARG A 39 -8.92 25.07 -5.15
CA ARG A 39 -8.94 26.53 -5.00
C ARG A 39 -8.69 27.26 -6.32
N ALA A 40 -7.84 26.71 -7.19
CA ALA A 40 -7.45 27.40 -8.43
C ALA A 40 -8.44 27.15 -9.58
N LEU A 41 -8.99 25.93 -9.69
CA LEU A 41 -9.78 25.50 -10.84
C LEU A 41 -11.25 25.24 -10.51
N GLY A 42 -11.62 25.20 -9.23
CA GLY A 42 -12.99 25.05 -8.76
C GLY A 42 -13.48 23.60 -8.65
N ALA A 43 -14.80 23.45 -8.40
CA ALA A 43 -15.41 22.18 -8.01
C ALA A 43 -15.41 21.11 -9.12
N SER A 44 -15.58 21.51 -10.40
CA SER A 44 -15.57 20.58 -11.54
C SER A 44 -14.21 19.93 -11.71
N ALA A 45 -13.13 20.71 -11.67
CA ALA A 45 -11.76 20.23 -11.75
C ALA A 45 -11.42 19.33 -10.56
N LEU A 46 -11.85 19.68 -9.36
CA LEU A 46 -11.67 18.86 -8.17
C LEU A 46 -12.36 17.51 -8.29
N ALA A 47 -13.59 17.47 -8.82
CA ALA A 47 -14.32 16.25 -9.10
C ALA A 47 -13.58 15.38 -10.14
N SER A 48 -13.07 16.00 -11.20
CA SER A 48 -12.32 15.33 -12.27
C SER A 48 -11.04 14.66 -11.74
N VAL A 49 -10.29 15.34 -10.89
CA VAL A 49 -9.11 14.77 -10.21
C VAL A 49 -9.52 13.65 -9.27
N GLY A 50 -10.62 13.79 -8.51
CA GLY A 50 -11.15 12.77 -7.61
C GLY A 50 -11.53 11.47 -8.33
N PHE A 51 -12.22 11.53 -9.46
CA PHE A 51 -12.54 10.35 -10.29
C PHE A 51 -11.27 9.69 -10.83
N SER A 52 -10.33 10.51 -11.32
CA SER A 52 -9.04 10.04 -11.84
C SER A 52 -8.21 9.37 -10.75
N PHE A 53 -8.24 9.89 -9.52
CA PHE A 53 -7.55 9.32 -8.36
C PHE A 53 -7.97 7.88 -8.08
N THR A 54 -9.27 7.56 -8.20
CA THR A 54 -9.77 6.18 -7.99
C THR A 54 -9.14 5.20 -8.98
N LEU A 55 -9.12 5.55 -10.28
CA LEU A 55 -8.51 4.73 -11.32
C LEU A 55 -7.00 4.59 -11.10
N MET A 56 -6.30 5.69 -10.84
CA MET A 56 -4.86 5.71 -10.61
C MET A 56 -4.47 4.92 -9.36
N THR A 57 -5.26 4.99 -8.30
CA THR A 57 -5.05 4.18 -7.07
C THR A 57 -5.16 2.69 -7.37
N PHE A 58 -6.13 2.28 -8.19
CA PHE A 58 -6.25 0.89 -8.61
C PHE A 58 -5.04 0.43 -9.43
N LEU A 59 -4.64 1.18 -10.47
CA LEU A 59 -3.47 0.87 -11.29
C LEU A 59 -2.18 0.80 -10.46
N THR A 60 -1.98 1.78 -9.59
CA THR A 60 -0.83 1.83 -8.70
C THR A 60 -0.82 0.64 -7.73
N SER A 61 -1.98 0.22 -7.21
CA SER A 61 -2.05 -0.93 -6.29
C SER A 61 -1.67 -2.25 -6.97
N VAL A 62 -2.02 -2.40 -8.26
CA VAL A 62 -1.59 -3.55 -9.07
C VAL A 62 -0.08 -3.56 -9.21
N LEU A 63 0.51 -2.45 -9.66
CA LEU A 63 1.96 -2.33 -9.87
C LEU A 63 2.74 -2.48 -8.56
N LEU A 64 2.26 -1.84 -7.49
CA LEU A 64 2.87 -1.95 -6.16
C LEU A 64 2.81 -3.39 -5.63
N GLY A 65 1.68 -4.08 -5.80
CA GLY A 65 1.53 -5.48 -5.40
C GLY A 65 2.51 -6.40 -6.13
N LEU A 66 2.68 -6.20 -7.45
CA LEU A 66 3.66 -6.94 -8.24
C LEU A 66 5.09 -6.67 -7.78
N CYS A 67 5.46 -5.41 -7.54
CA CYS A 67 6.78 -5.02 -7.04
C CYS A 67 7.05 -5.55 -5.63
N MET A 68 6.07 -5.50 -4.73
CA MET A 68 6.20 -6.00 -3.36
C MET A 68 6.38 -7.51 -3.30
N GLY A 69 5.68 -8.27 -4.17
CA GLY A 69 5.85 -9.70 -4.28
C GLY A 69 7.26 -10.08 -4.75
N SER A 70 7.73 -9.46 -5.81
CA SER A 70 9.13 -9.59 -6.26
C SER A 70 10.12 -9.17 -5.17
N GLY A 71 9.84 -8.08 -4.43
CA GLY A 71 10.66 -7.58 -3.33
C GLY A 71 10.87 -8.61 -2.22
N ALA A 72 9.87 -9.41 -1.91
CA ALA A 72 10.02 -10.50 -0.95
C ALA A 72 10.98 -11.59 -1.46
N LEU A 73 10.87 -11.97 -2.73
CA LEU A 73 11.80 -12.93 -3.35
C LEU A 73 13.23 -12.39 -3.40
N TRP A 74 13.42 -11.12 -3.78
CA TRP A 74 14.75 -10.49 -3.77
C TRP A 74 15.33 -10.42 -2.37
N SER A 75 14.53 -10.12 -1.36
CA SER A 75 14.98 -10.11 0.04
C SER A 75 15.46 -11.49 0.50
N MET A 76 14.76 -12.56 0.09
CA MET A 76 15.21 -13.93 0.39
C MET A 76 16.53 -14.28 -0.30
N LEU A 77 16.65 -13.98 -1.59
CA LEU A 77 17.86 -14.25 -2.35
C LEU A 77 19.04 -13.42 -1.83
N TYR A 78 18.78 -12.17 -1.42
CA TYR A 78 19.78 -11.32 -0.77
C TYR A 78 20.24 -11.91 0.57
N GLY A 79 19.30 -12.35 1.41
CA GLY A 79 19.63 -12.99 2.69
C GLY A 79 20.34 -14.34 2.54
N ALA A 80 20.08 -15.06 1.43
CA ALA A 80 20.76 -16.30 1.08
C ALA A 80 22.14 -16.09 0.42
N GLU A 81 22.57 -14.85 0.22
CA GLU A 81 23.81 -14.47 -0.48
C GLU A 81 23.92 -15.02 -1.92
N ARG A 82 22.76 -15.33 -2.55
CA ARG A 82 22.69 -15.85 -3.93
C ARG A 82 22.66 -14.72 -4.96
N GLU A 83 23.78 -14.02 -5.11
CA GLU A 83 23.87 -12.80 -5.91
C GLU A 83 23.53 -13.03 -7.40
N GLU A 84 24.03 -14.10 -8.03
CA GLU A 84 23.79 -14.39 -9.44
C GLU A 84 22.33 -14.68 -9.74
N GLU A 85 21.65 -15.41 -8.85
CA GLU A 85 20.23 -15.70 -8.97
C GLU A 85 19.38 -14.44 -8.73
N LEU A 86 19.78 -13.61 -7.75
CA LEU A 86 19.15 -12.34 -7.45
C LEU A 86 19.20 -11.40 -8.67
N LYS A 87 20.35 -11.25 -9.33
CA LYS A 87 20.52 -10.44 -10.54
C LYS A 87 19.61 -10.91 -11.69
N ARG A 88 19.51 -12.23 -11.92
CA ARG A 88 18.60 -12.78 -12.92
C ARG A 88 17.14 -12.53 -12.56
N CYS A 89 16.77 -12.71 -11.29
CA CYS A 89 15.42 -12.39 -10.82
C CYS A 89 15.07 -10.90 -10.94
N ILE A 90 16.02 -10.01 -10.69
CA ILE A 90 15.85 -8.56 -10.90
C ILE A 90 15.55 -8.27 -12.37
N PHE A 91 16.33 -8.81 -13.30
CA PHE A 91 16.08 -8.60 -14.72
C PHE A 91 14.73 -9.17 -15.17
N ALA A 92 14.45 -10.43 -14.80
CA ALA A 92 13.22 -11.12 -15.18
C ALA A 92 11.96 -10.41 -14.67
N SER A 93 11.98 -9.95 -13.40
CA SER A 93 10.86 -9.21 -12.81
C SER A 93 10.71 -7.82 -13.42
N PHE A 94 11.82 -7.14 -13.78
CA PHE A 94 11.75 -5.86 -14.49
C PHE A 94 11.01 -6.00 -15.83
N VAL A 95 11.37 -7.01 -16.61
CA VAL A 95 10.71 -7.28 -17.90
C VAL A 95 9.25 -7.67 -17.69
N PHE A 96 8.97 -8.58 -16.74
CA PHE A 96 7.61 -9.04 -16.47
C PHE A 96 6.69 -7.91 -16.00
N ILE A 97 7.09 -7.17 -14.95
CA ILE A 97 6.26 -6.11 -14.37
C ILE A 97 6.19 -4.92 -15.31
N GLY A 98 7.27 -4.61 -16.04
CA GLY A 98 7.30 -3.59 -17.06
C GLY A 98 6.34 -3.90 -18.22
N ALA A 99 6.30 -5.15 -18.69
CA ALA A 99 5.33 -5.58 -19.70
C ALA A 99 3.89 -5.43 -19.19
N VAL A 100 3.61 -5.83 -17.95
CA VAL A 100 2.29 -5.63 -17.33
C VAL A 100 1.94 -4.15 -17.23
N ALA A 101 2.89 -3.29 -16.81
CA ALA A 101 2.68 -1.85 -16.71
C ALA A 101 2.32 -1.22 -18.07
N VAL A 102 3.05 -1.61 -19.12
CA VAL A 102 2.78 -1.14 -20.50
C VAL A 102 1.41 -1.66 -20.99
N LEU A 103 1.11 -2.94 -20.79
CA LEU A 103 -0.18 -3.52 -21.18
C LEU A 103 -1.36 -2.86 -20.47
N LEU A 104 -1.25 -2.61 -19.16
CA LEU A 104 -2.26 -1.89 -18.39
C LEU A 104 -2.43 -0.45 -18.89
N ASN A 105 -1.32 0.24 -19.14
CA ASN A 105 -1.35 1.63 -19.60
C ASN A 105 -1.98 1.74 -20.98
N VAL A 106 -1.53 0.94 -21.95
CA VAL A 106 -2.07 0.91 -23.31
C VAL A 106 -3.54 0.46 -23.28
N GLY A 107 -3.87 -0.56 -22.48
CA GLY A 107 -5.25 -1.06 -22.35
C GLY A 107 -6.21 0.00 -21.82
N VAL A 108 -5.82 0.72 -20.74
CA VAL A 108 -6.66 1.79 -20.17
C VAL A 108 -6.76 2.98 -21.12
N LEU A 109 -5.68 3.36 -21.80
CA LEU A 109 -5.71 4.43 -22.82
C LEU A 109 -6.61 4.07 -24.00
N ALA A 110 -6.55 2.83 -24.50
CA ALA A 110 -7.38 2.35 -25.60
C ALA A 110 -8.87 2.24 -25.20
N LEU A 111 -9.15 1.93 -23.94
CA LEU A 111 -10.49 1.76 -23.40
C LEU A 111 -10.91 2.95 -22.53
N LEU A 112 -10.32 4.13 -22.72
CA LEU A 112 -10.53 5.28 -21.83
C LEU A 112 -12.01 5.69 -21.73
N GLU A 113 -12.70 5.80 -22.85
CA GLU A 113 -14.12 6.17 -22.91
C GLU A 113 -15.03 5.12 -22.22
N PRO A 114 -14.90 3.81 -22.51
CA PRO A 114 -15.60 2.76 -21.77
C PRO A 114 -15.32 2.77 -20.27
N VAL A 115 -14.06 3.00 -19.86
CA VAL A 115 -13.69 3.08 -18.44
C VAL A 115 -14.34 4.29 -17.76
N MET A 116 -14.34 5.45 -18.40
CA MET A 116 -15.01 6.65 -17.89
C MET A 116 -16.53 6.44 -17.77
N THR A 117 -17.15 5.75 -18.73
CA THR A 117 -18.57 5.39 -18.67
C THR A 117 -18.86 4.43 -17.52
N LEU A 118 -18.01 3.42 -17.32
CA LEU A 118 -18.12 2.47 -16.20
C LEU A 118 -18.02 3.16 -14.85
N LEU A 119 -17.14 4.15 -14.74
CA LEU A 119 -16.98 4.98 -13.54
C LEU A 119 -18.13 5.99 -13.34
N ARG A 120 -19.09 6.06 -14.27
CA ARG A 120 -20.26 6.95 -14.23
C ARG A 120 -19.88 8.42 -14.06
N ILE A 121 -18.87 8.88 -14.80
CA ILE A 121 -18.41 10.26 -14.74
C ILE A 121 -19.50 11.19 -15.26
N PRO A 122 -19.91 12.24 -14.51
CA PRO A 122 -20.92 13.20 -14.95
C PRO A 122 -20.47 13.95 -16.22
N ALA A 123 -21.45 14.30 -17.09
CA ALA A 123 -21.18 15.02 -18.34
C ALA A 123 -20.42 16.35 -18.12
N GLY A 124 -20.70 17.06 -17.02
CA GLY A 124 -20.01 18.31 -16.68
C GLY A 124 -18.54 18.17 -16.31
N ALA A 125 -18.07 16.99 -15.90
CA ALA A 125 -16.67 16.71 -15.56
C ALA A 125 -15.96 15.85 -16.62
N TRP A 126 -16.66 15.49 -17.73
CA TRP A 126 -16.19 14.51 -18.69
C TRP A 126 -14.90 14.94 -19.40
N ASP A 127 -14.90 16.14 -19.99
CA ASP A 127 -13.78 16.63 -20.78
C ASP A 127 -12.53 16.91 -19.93
N GLU A 128 -12.73 17.45 -18.73
CA GLU A 128 -11.64 17.69 -17.78
C GLU A 128 -11.03 16.38 -17.28
N THR A 129 -11.87 15.40 -16.93
CA THR A 129 -11.41 14.06 -16.50
C THR A 129 -10.65 13.36 -17.63
N ARG A 130 -11.15 13.46 -18.87
CA ARG A 130 -10.50 12.92 -20.05
C ARG A 130 -9.13 13.55 -20.31
N ALA A 131 -9.04 14.87 -20.21
CA ALA A 131 -7.79 15.61 -20.36
C ALA A 131 -6.78 15.22 -19.29
N TYR A 132 -7.21 15.19 -18.03
CA TYR A 132 -6.38 14.77 -16.90
C TYR A 132 -5.87 13.33 -17.06
N LEU A 133 -6.76 12.36 -17.34
CA LEU A 133 -6.42 10.95 -17.47
C LEU A 133 -5.46 10.69 -18.62
N ARG A 134 -5.64 11.35 -19.76
CA ARG A 134 -4.70 11.22 -20.91
C ARG A 134 -3.28 11.61 -20.53
N VAL A 135 -3.11 12.64 -19.73
CA VAL A 135 -1.78 13.10 -19.31
C VAL A 135 -1.24 12.21 -18.20
N VAL A 136 -2.02 11.95 -17.14
CA VAL A 136 -1.50 11.21 -15.98
C VAL A 136 -1.19 9.74 -16.29
N LEU A 137 -1.92 9.13 -17.23
CA LEU A 137 -1.63 7.77 -17.68
C LEU A 137 -0.25 7.64 -18.36
N LEU A 138 0.25 8.69 -19.00
CA LEU A 138 1.65 8.68 -19.50
C LEU A 138 2.66 8.52 -18.35
N GLY A 139 2.29 8.92 -17.13
CA GLY A 139 3.10 8.77 -15.93
C GLY A 139 3.13 7.36 -15.33
N VAL A 140 2.28 6.43 -15.77
CA VAL A 140 2.21 5.06 -15.20
C VAL A 140 3.55 4.32 -15.31
N CYS A 141 4.29 4.53 -16.40
CA CYS A 141 5.63 3.96 -16.58
C CYS A 141 6.63 4.52 -15.53
N PHE A 142 6.54 5.80 -15.18
CA PHE A 142 7.37 6.40 -14.14
C PHE A 142 6.95 5.91 -12.75
N THR A 143 5.65 5.74 -12.51
CA THR A 143 5.12 5.12 -11.29
C THR A 143 5.64 3.69 -11.13
N PHE A 144 5.64 2.90 -12.20
CA PHE A 144 6.26 1.56 -12.21
C PHE A 144 7.74 1.63 -11.85
N LEU A 145 8.51 2.45 -12.56
CA LEU A 145 9.96 2.56 -12.35
C LEU A 145 10.29 2.96 -10.91
N TYR A 146 9.61 3.98 -10.38
CA TYR A 146 9.82 4.42 -9.00
C TYR A 146 9.51 3.29 -8.00
N ASN A 147 8.34 2.67 -8.09
CA ASN A 147 7.95 1.60 -7.16
C ASN A 147 8.84 0.37 -7.28
N TYR A 148 9.28 0.03 -8.49
CA TYR A 148 10.20 -1.07 -8.74
C TYR A 148 11.53 -0.86 -8.03
N PHE A 149 12.21 0.27 -8.27
CA PHE A 149 13.47 0.59 -7.63
C PHE A 149 13.34 0.84 -6.13
N ALA A 150 12.23 1.42 -5.67
CA ALA A 150 11.93 1.58 -4.25
C ALA A 150 11.81 0.22 -3.54
N CYS A 151 11.05 -0.73 -4.11
CA CYS A 151 10.94 -2.09 -3.57
C CYS A 151 12.28 -2.84 -3.61
N LEU A 152 13.05 -2.66 -4.66
CA LEU A 152 14.36 -3.26 -4.80
C LEU A 152 15.37 -2.73 -3.76
N LEU A 153 15.43 -1.41 -3.56
CA LEU A 153 16.29 -0.81 -2.54
C LEU A 153 15.86 -1.25 -1.12
N ARG A 154 14.55 -1.34 -0.87
CA ARG A 154 14.03 -1.88 0.40
C ARG A 154 14.43 -3.35 0.58
N SER A 155 14.43 -4.16 -0.46
CA SER A 155 14.79 -5.58 -0.36
C SER A 155 16.23 -5.82 0.08
N VAL A 156 17.14 -4.89 -0.24
CA VAL A 156 18.52 -4.89 0.23
C VAL A 156 18.75 -4.05 1.50
N GLY A 157 17.67 -3.63 2.16
CA GLY A 157 17.70 -2.94 3.45
C GLY A 157 17.92 -1.43 3.38
N ASN A 158 17.67 -0.79 2.24
CA ASN A 158 17.75 0.67 2.11
C ASN A 158 16.34 1.27 1.95
N SER A 159 15.76 1.77 3.03
CA SER A 159 14.46 2.47 3.04
C SER A 159 14.58 3.98 2.97
N VAL A 160 15.78 4.53 3.22
CA VAL A 160 16.01 5.99 3.26
C VAL A 160 16.03 6.59 1.84
N ALA A 161 16.67 5.92 0.89
CA ALA A 161 16.75 6.43 -0.48
C ALA A 161 15.37 6.60 -1.14
N PRO A 162 14.44 5.63 -1.09
CA PRO A 162 13.08 5.83 -1.58
C PRO A 162 12.37 7.04 -0.95
N LEU A 163 12.51 7.25 0.36
CA LEU A 163 11.96 8.41 1.04
C LEU A 163 12.53 9.72 0.51
N ALA A 164 13.86 9.80 0.33
CA ALA A 164 14.51 11.01 -0.17
C ALA A 164 14.03 11.39 -1.58
N PHE A 165 13.91 10.42 -2.50
CA PHE A 165 13.39 10.67 -3.84
C PHE A 165 11.90 10.99 -3.84
N LEU A 166 11.12 10.42 -2.93
CA LEU A 166 9.71 10.80 -2.74
C LEU A 166 9.58 12.24 -2.25
N ALA A 167 10.43 12.66 -1.30
CA ALA A 167 10.44 14.04 -0.82
C ALA A 167 10.79 15.03 -1.94
N VAL A 168 11.79 14.72 -2.75
CA VAL A 168 12.13 15.54 -3.94
C VAL A 168 10.94 15.60 -4.91
N SER A 169 10.29 14.47 -5.18
CA SER A 169 9.10 14.43 -6.04
C SER A 169 7.97 15.30 -5.50
N THR A 170 7.71 15.22 -4.20
CA THR A 170 6.65 16.00 -3.53
C THR A 170 6.90 17.50 -3.64
N VAL A 171 8.10 17.97 -3.32
CA VAL A 171 8.45 19.39 -3.40
C VAL A 171 8.39 19.88 -4.85
N LEU A 172 8.95 19.09 -5.78
CA LEU A 172 8.93 19.42 -7.20
C LEU A 172 7.50 19.47 -7.75
N ASN A 173 6.66 18.51 -7.38
CA ASN A 173 5.27 18.50 -7.83
C ASN A 173 4.50 19.73 -7.34
N ILE A 174 4.56 20.07 -6.04
CA ILE A 174 3.90 21.26 -5.51
C ILE A 174 4.36 22.52 -6.24
N GLY A 175 5.67 22.65 -6.49
CA GLY A 175 6.22 23.79 -7.23
C GLY A 175 5.72 23.84 -8.69
N LEU A 176 5.67 22.70 -9.37
CA LEU A 176 5.17 22.58 -10.74
C LEU A 176 3.65 22.79 -10.82
N ASP A 177 2.87 22.32 -9.84
CA ASP A 177 1.43 22.56 -9.76
C ASP A 177 1.13 24.06 -9.68
N LEU A 178 1.83 24.78 -8.78
CA LEU A 178 1.69 26.23 -8.67
C LEU A 178 2.08 26.93 -9.98
N TRP A 179 3.15 26.49 -10.62
CA TRP A 179 3.60 27.10 -11.87
C TRP A 179 2.67 26.78 -13.06
N PHE A 180 2.28 25.51 -13.26
CA PHE A 180 1.47 25.11 -14.41
C PHE A 180 0.01 25.50 -14.27
N VAL A 181 -0.56 25.40 -13.05
CA VAL A 181 -1.97 25.72 -12.81
C VAL A 181 -2.18 27.22 -12.64
N LEU A 182 -1.40 27.89 -11.76
CA LEU A 182 -1.57 29.32 -11.46
C LEU A 182 -0.76 30.20 -12.40
N GLY A 183 0.47 29.82 -12.76
CA GLY A 183 1.35 30.65 -13.59
C GLY A 183 1.02 30.57 -15.08
N LEU A 184 0.85 29.36 -15.61
CA LEU A 184 0.60 29.13 -17.04
C LEU A 184 -0.88 28.93 -17.40
N GLY A 185 -1.75 28.71 -16.42
CA GLY A 185 -3.18 28.52 -16.65
C GLY A 185 -3.54 27.25 -17.43
N TRP A 186 -2.73 26.20 -17.33
CA TRP A 186 -2.95 24.93 -18.06
C TRP A 186 -4.08 24.06 -17.49
N GLY A 187 -4.79 24.52 -16.46
CA GLY A 187 -5.93 23.83 -15.86
C GLY A 187 -5.56 22.46 -15.31
N VAL A 188 -6.51 21.52 -15.39
CA VAL A 188 -6.34 20.14 -14.87
C VAL A 188 -5.24 19.36 -15.58
N ALA A 189 -5.00 19.63 -16.86
CA ALA A 189 -3.90 19.01 -17.61
C ALA A 189 -2.52 19.47 -17.09
N GLY A 190 -2.44 20.71 -16.59
CA GLY A 190 -1.24 21.23 -15.92
C GLY A 190 -0.93 20.48 -14.63
N ALA A 191 -1.91 20.23 -13.79
CA ALA A 191 -1.76 19.44 -12.56
C ALA A 191 -1.32 17.99 -12.88
N ALA A 192 -1.97 17.36 -13.87
CA ALA A 192 -1.53 16.03 -14.34
C ALA A 192 -0.09 16.04 -14.85
N GLY A 193 0.29 17.07 -15.63
CA GLY A 193 1.65 17.25 -16.15
C GLY A 193 2.69 17.42 -15.06
N ALA A 194 2.39 18.22 -14.04
CA ALA A 194 3.24 18.41 -12.86
C ALA A 194 3.50 17.09 -12.13
N THR A 195 2.44 16.30 -11.92
CA THR A 195 2.53 14.95 -11.32
C THR A 195 3.44 14.03 -12.14
N VAL A 196 3.24 13.96 -13.45
CA VAL A 196 4.02 13.09 -14.36
C VAL A 196 5.50 13.48 -14.36
N LEU A 197 5.80 14.79 -14.44
CA LEU A 197 7.18 15.28 -14.45
C LEU A 197 7.87 15.02 -13.10
N ALA A 198 7.20 15.30 -11.98
CA ALA A 198 7.75 15.04 -10.65
C ALA A 198 8.04 13.54 -10.43
N GLN A 199 7.13 12.66 -10.85
CA GLN A 199 7.33 11.21 -10.82
C GLN A 199 8.47 10.77 -11.74
N GLY A 200 8.56 11.35 -12.94
CA GLY A 200 9.64 11.07 -13.90
C GLY A 200 11.02 11.39 -13.34
N VAL A 201 11.18 12.58 -12.75
CA VAL A 201 12.44 13.00 -12.10
C VAL A 201 12.79 12.06 -10.95
N SER A 202 11.81 11.71 -10.11
CA SER A 202 12.01 10.81 -8.98
C SER A 202 12.37 9.39 -9.44
N ALA A 203 11.69 8.88 -10.46
CA ALA A 203 11.95 7.56 -11.04
C ALA A 203 13.35 7.48 -11.67
N ALA A 204 13.74 8.49 -12.44
CA ALA A 204 15.08 8.57 -13.02
C ALA A 204 16.16 8.70 -11.92
N GLY A 205 15.90 9.54 -10.92
CA GLY A 205 16.82 9.75 -9.80
C GLY A 205 17.06 8.48 -8.99
N ILE A 206 16.00 7.77 -8.60
CA ILE A 206 16.12 6.53 -7.81
C ILE A 206 16.76 5.40 -8.62
N ALA A 207 16.49 5.31 -9.93
CA ALA A 207 17.12 4.34 -10.83
C ALA A 207 18.62 4.62 -10.96
N LEU A 208 19.02 5.87 -11.19
CA LEU A 208 20.41 6.28 -11.28
C LEU A 208 21.17 6.07 -9.96
N TYR A 209 20.53 6.41 -8.83
CA TYR A 209 21.08 6.14 -7.50
C TYR A 209 21.31 4.63 -7.29
N GLY A 210 20.32 3.81 -7.60
CA GLY A 210 20.41 2.37 -7.50
C GLY A 210 21.56 1.82 -8.34
N TRP A 211 21.62 2.22 -9.61
CA TRP A 211 22.69 1.79 -10.52
C TRP A 211 24.09 2.18 -10.06
N ARG A 212 24.25 3.39 -9.50
CA ARG A 212 25.57 3.88 -9.02
C ARG A 212 25.97 3.31 -7.68
N ARG A 213 25.03 3.16 -6.74
CA ARG A 213 25.31 2.86 -5.33
C ARG A 213 25.07 1.42 -4.92
N VAL A 214 24.31 0.65 -5.72
CA VAL A 214 24.01 -0.75 -5.41
C VAL A 214 24.66 -1.65 -6.46
N PRO A 215 25.80 -2.31 -6.16
CA PRO A 215 26.53 -3.16 -7.12
C PRO A 215 25.66 -4.27 -7.72
N LEU A 216 24.67 -4.78 -6.96
CA LEU A 216 23.71 -5.79 -7.39
C LEU A 216 22.89 -5.38 -8.63
N LEU A 217 22.77 -4.06 -8.92
CA LEU A 217 22.06 -3.55 -10.09
C LEU A 217 22.93 -3.46 -11.35
N ARG A 218 24.22 -3.74 -11.23
CA ARG A 218 25.11 -3.82 -12.39
C ARG A 218 24.94 -5.16 -13.07
N LEU A 219 23.93 -5.22 -13.96
CA LEU A 219 23.62 -6.43 -14.71
C LEU A 219 24.58 -6.61 -15.87
N GLU A 220 25.08 -7.82 -16.03
CA GLU A 220 25.86 -8.25 -17.18
C GLU A 220 24.94 -8.99 -18.18
N ARG A 221 25.35 -9.13 -19.42
CA ARG A 221 24.58 -9.84 -20.46
C ARG A 221 24.19 -11.27 -20.06
N ARG A 222 25.00 -11.95 -19.24
CA ARG A 222 24.72 -13.29 -18.72
C ARG A 222 23.48 -13.33 -17.80
N HIS A 223 23.16 -12.23 -17.11
CA HIS A 223 22.00 -12.11 -16.22
C HIS A 223 20.70 -11.83 -16.98
N CYS A 224 20.77 -11.46 -18.27
CA CYS A 224 19.61 -11.21 -19.10
C CYS A 224 18.91 -12.50 -19.63
N LYS A 225 19.45 -13.67 -19.29
CA LYS A 225 18.83 -14.96 -19.60
C LYS A 225 17.81 -15.32 -18.53
N VAL A 226 16.53 -15.30 -18.89
CA VAL A 226 15.43 -15.65 -17.99
C VAL A 226 15.12 -17.14 -18.11
N SER A 227 15.23 -17.88 -17.01
CA SER A 227 14.77 -19.27 -16.98
C SER A 227 13.27 -19.35 -16.69
N ARG A 228 12.60 -20.38 -17.22
CA ARG A 228 11.16 -20.62 -16.94
C ARG A 228 10.88 -20.80 -15.45
N GLY A 229 11.80 -21.44 -14.71
CA GLY A 229 11.67 -21.63 -13.26
C GLY A 229 11.76 -20.33 -12.46
N GLU A 230 12.69 -19.44 -12.81
CA GLU A 230 12.83 -18.12 -12.20
C GLU A 230 11.59 -17.25 -12.48
N LEU A 231 11.14 -17.22 -13.75
CA LEU A 231 9.92 -16.50 -14.12
C LEU A 231 8.69 -17.04 -13.38
N GLY A 232 8.52 -18.35 -13.28
CA GLY A 232 7.42 -18.98 -12.55
C GLY A 232 7.41 -18.59 -11.06
N ARG A 233 8.58 -18.53 -10.40
CA ARG A 233 8.68 -18.05 -9.01
C ARG A 233 8.30 -16.59 -8.89
N ILE A 234 8.83 -15.72 -9.76
CA ILE A 234 8.52 -14.29 -9.78
C ILE A 234 7.01 -14.09 -9.97
N MET A 235 6.42 -14.76 -10.96
CA MET A 235 4.98 -14.68 -11.22
C MET A 235 4.15 -15.10 -10.01
N ASN A 236 4.50 -16.22 -9.36
CA ASN A 236 3.78 -16.69 -8.20
C ASN A 236 3.80 -15.67 -7.04
N TYR A 237 4.98 -15.14 -6.69
CA TYR A 237 5.11 -14.14 -5.63
C TYR A 237 4.40 -12.82 -5.98
N SER A 238 4.64 -12.34 -7.19
CA SER A 238 4.11 -11.05 -7.66
C SER A 238 2.61 -11.08 -7.85
N LEU A 239 2.06 -12.09 -8.53
CA LEU A 239 0.62 -12.18 -8.80
C LEU A 239 -0.18 -12.41 -7.52
N LEU A 240 0.27 -13.30 -6.62
CA LEU A 240 -0.43 -13.52 -5.35
C LEU A 240 -0.43 -12.28 -4.47
N THR A 241 0.69 -11.54 -4.43
CA THR A 241 0.74 -10.27 -3.67
C THR A 241 -0.10 -9.18 -4.33
N CYS A 242 -0.13 -9.15 -5.67
CA CYS A 242 -1.00 -8.25 -6.44
C CYS A 242 -2.49 -8.54 -6.14
N VAL A 243 -2.91 -9.79 -6.20
CA VAL A 243 -4.29 -10.21 -5.87
C VAL A 243 -4.65 -9.83 -4.43
N GLN A 244 -3.72 -10.02 -3.48
CA GLN A 244 -3.92 -9.60 -2.09
C GLN A 244 -4.13 -8.10 -1.95
N GLN A 245 -3.30 -7.27 -2.61
CA GLN A 245 -3.39 -5.81 -2.53
C GLN A 245 -4.62 -5.25 -3.24
N SER A 246 -4.90 -5.72 -4.46
CA SER A 246 -6.06 -5.30 -5.25
C SER A 246 -7.37 -5.78 -4.63
N GLY A 247 -7.40 -7.03 -4.14
CA GLY A 247 -8.56 -7.60 -3.47
C GLY A 247 -8.95 -6.81 -2.23
N ARG A 248 -7.94 -6.34 -1.45
CA ARG A 248 -8.20 -5.48 -0.30
C ARG A 248 -8.92 -4.19 -0.70
N ASN A 249 -8.45 -3.50 -1.72
CA ASN A 249 -9.07 -2.25 -2.18
C ASN A 249 -10.50 -2.49 -2.69
N PHE A 250 -10.70 -3.59 -3.43
CA PHE A 250 -12.03 -3.95 -3.92
C PHE A 250 -13.03 -4.22 -2.78
N GLY A 251 -12.63 -4.96 -1.75
CA GLY A 251 -13.47 -5.24 -0.58
C GLY A 251 -13.86 -3.96 0.20
N ILE A 252 -12.93 -3.01 0.32
CA ILE A 252 -13.22 -1.69 0.92
C ILE A 252 -14.26 -0.95 0.08
N MET A 253 -14.13 -0.92 -1.25
CA MET A 253 -15.08 -0.26 -2.14
C MET A 253 -16.49 -0.87 -2.06
N MET A 254 -16.62 -2.21 -1.91
CA MET A 254 -17.93 -2.86 -1.76
C MET A 254 -18.65 -2.40 -0.50
N VAL A 255 -17.96 -2.31 0.63
CA VAL A 255 -18.55 -1.84 1.89
C VAL A 255 -18.88 -0.35 1.80
N GLN A 256 -18.04 0.46 1.18
CA GLN A 256 -18.31 1.87 0.92
C GLN A 256 -19.60 2.05 0.11
N GLY A 257 -19.78 1.25 -0.94
CA GLY A 257 -21.02 1.27 -1.75
C GLY A 257 -22.27 0.97 -0.92
N LEU A 258 -22.18 0.03 0.02
CA LEU A 258 -23.29 -0.27 0.95
C LEU A 258 -23.55 0.88 1.92
N VAL A 259 -22.50 1.46 2.51
CA VAL A 259 -22.62 2.61 3.44
C VAL A 259 -23.26 3.82 2.76
N ASN A 260 -22.98 4.03 1.48
CA ASN A 260 -23.58 5.12 0.70
C ASN A 260 -25.11 5.04 0.62
N SER A 261 -25.69 3.84 0.78
CA SER A 261 -27.15 3.67 0.80
C SER A 261 -27.84 4.16 2.08
N PHE A 262 -27.07 4.45 3.14
CA PHE A 262 -27.60 4.95 4.42
C PHE A 262 -27.77 6.48 4.45
N GLY A 263 -27.41 7.18 3.38
CA GLY A 263 -27.63 8.61 3.24
C GLY A 263 -26.35 9.46 3.33
N VAL A 264 -26.54 10.75 3.02
CA VAL A 264 -25.42 11.70 2.84
C VAL A 264 -24.64 11.94 4.15
N ASN A 265 -25.33 11.97 5.28
CA ASN A 265 -24.71 12.20 6.59
C ASN A 265 -23.74 11.05 6.96
N VAL A 266 -24.16 9.80 6.70
CA VAL A 266 -23.32 8.62 6.95
C VAL A 266 -22.13 8.56 5.98
N MET A 267 -22.35 8.95 4.71
CA MET A 267 -21.25 9.06 3.73
C MET A 267 -20.19 10.11 4.16
N ALA A 268 -20.66 11.27 4.64
CA ALA A 268 -19.78 12.34 5.10
C ALA A 268 -18.99 11.90 6.35
N ALA A 269 -19.65 11.24 7.31
CA ALA A 269 -18.99 10.68 8.48
C ALA A 269 -17.89 9.69 8.08
N LEU A 270 -18.22 8.68 7.25
CA LEU A 270 -17.24 7.68 6.80
C LEU A 270 -16.07 8.31 6.03
N ALA A 271 -16.32 9.35 5.23
CA ALA A 271 -15.26 10.05 4.50
C ALA A 271 -14.26 10.75 5.43
N ALA A 272 -14.72 11.28 6.56
CA ALA A 272 -13.86 11.84 7.61
C ALA A 272 -13.14 10.74 8.38
N ASP A 273 -13.86 9.68 8.76
CA ASP A 273 -13.35 8.55 9.53
C ASP A 273 -12.19 7.83 8.82
N VAL A 274 -12.33 7.54 7.53
CA VAL A 274 -11.27 6.89 6.72
C VAL A 274 -9.98 7.72 6.70
N LYS A 275 -10.08 9.06 6.74
CA LYS A 275 -8.90 9.92 6.81
C LYS A 275 -8.25 9.87 8.18
N ILE A 276 -9.03 9.82 9.25
CA ILE A 276 -8.53 9.68 10.63
C ILE A 276 -7.87 8.31 10.81
N ASP A 277 -8.54 7.24 10.37
CA ASP A 277 -8.03 5.88 10.43
C ASP A 277 -6.71 5.71 9.66
N ALA A 278 -6.53 6.42 8.55
CA ALA A 278 -5.30 6.35 7.77
C ALA A 278 -4.06 6.69 8.62
N PHE A 279 -4.15 7.64 9.55
CA PHE A 279 -3.05 7.99 10.45
C PHE A 279 -2.75 6.89 11.48
N ALA A 280 -3.74 6.10 11.86
CA ALA A 280 -3.56 4.99 12.78
C ALA A 280 -3.05 3.74 12.07
N TYR A 281 -3.63 3.37 10.92
CA TYR A 281 -3.36 2.09 10.30
C TYR A 281 -2.17 2.09 9.32
N LEU A 282 -1.88 3.21 8.62
CA LEU A 282 -0.75 3.27 7.67
C LEU A 282 0.60 2.98 8.32
N PRO A 283 0.93 3.53 9.50
CA PRO A 283 2.18 3.19 10.16
C PRO A 283 2.33 1.69 10.47
N VAL A 284 1.25 1.05 10.87
CA VAL A 284 1.26 -0.40 11.19
C VAL A 284 1.38 -1.24 9.92
N GLN A 285 0.73 -0.82 8.84
CA GLN A 285 0.88 -1.46 7.52
C GLN A 285 2.33 -1.42 7.04
N ASP A 286 2.98 -0.26 7.14
CA ASP A 286 4.38 -0.11 6.72
C ASP A 286 5.34 -0.85 7.63
N PHE A 287 5.04 -0.88 8.92
CA PHE A 287 5.78 -1.72 9.84
C PHE A 287 5.66 -3.22 9.47
N GLY A 288 4.46 -3.68 9.08
CA GLY A 288 4.23 -5.02 8.54
C GLY A 288 5.02 -5.29 7.25
N ASN A 289 5.15 -4.30 6.38
CA ASN A 289 5.97 -4.40 5.17
C ASN A 289 7.47 -4.46 5.49
N ALA A 290 7.94 -3.67 6.45
CA ALA A 290 9.30 -3.71 6.95
C ALA A 290 9.62 -5.06 7.61
N PHE A 291 8.70 -5.56 8.42
CA PHE A 291 8.78 -6.89 9.02
C PHE A 291 8.83 -8.00 7.97
N SER A 292 8.08 -7.88 6.86
CA SER A 292 8.16 -8.81 5.74
C SER A 292 9.57 -8.91 5.15
N THR A 293 10.25 -7.77 4.98
CA THR A 293 11.65 -7.72 4.50
C THR A 293 12.59 -8.37 5.51
N PHE A 294 12.42 -8.09 6.80
CA PHE A 294 13.19 -8.73 7.87
C PHE A 294 13.02 -10.26 7.85
N VAL A 295 11.79 -10.75 7.78
CA VAL A 295 11.50 -12.19 7.71
C VAL A 295 12.10 -12.80 6.46
N ALA A 296 11.92 -12.17 5.29
CA ALA A 296 12.42 -12.67 4.02
C ALA A 296 13.94 -12.82 3.99
N GLN A 297 14.70 -11.79 4.44
CA GLN A 297 16.15 -11.87 4.52
C GLN A 297 16.61 -12.98 5.49
N ASN A 298 15.97 -13.10 6.65
CA ASN A 298 16.32 -14.15 7.62
C ASN A 298 15.87 -15.53 7.18
N THR A 299 14.80 -15.64 6.38
CA THR A 299 14.39 -16.91 5.74
C THR A 299 15.45 -17.36 4.73
N GLY A 300 15.94 -16.45 3.90
CA GLY A 300 17.04 -16.73 2.98
C GLY A 300 18.33 -17.13 3.69
N ALA A 301 18.66 -16.46 4.78
CA ALA A 301 19.82 -16.74 5.63
C ALA A 301 19.62 -17.96 6.55
N GLN A 302 18.47 -18.65 6.50
CA GLN A 302 18.11 -19.82 7.32
C GLN A 302 18.18 -19.56 8.85
N LYS A 303 18.01 -18.32 9.30
CA LYS A 303 18.07 -17.91 10.71
C LYS A 303 16.72 -18.01 11.41
N THR A 304 16.23 -19.22 11.60
CA THR A 304 14.88 -19.49 12.13
C THR A 304 14.65 -18.93 13.53
N GLU A 305 15.62 -19.07 14.44
CA GLU A 305 15.50 -18.53 15.80
C GLU A 305 15.43 -16.99 15.79
N ARG A 306 16.16 -16.36 14.87
CA ARG A 306 16.08 -14.91 14.69
C ARG A 306 14.69 -14.47 14.18
N ILE A 307 14.07 -15.25 13.30
CA ILE A 307 12.67 -15.02 12.86
C ILE A 307 11.72 -15.13 14.06
N ARG A 308 11.84 -16.16 14.92
CA ARG A 308 11.00 -16.31 16.12
C ARG A 308 11.10 -15.13 17.07
N ARG A 309 12.32 -14.67 17.36
CA ARG A 309 12.55 -13.47 18.19
C ARG A 309 12.00 -12.22 17.49
N GLY A 310 12.14 -12.12 16.16
CA GLY A 310 11.59 -11.05 15.34
C GLY A 310 10.07 -10.99 15.41
N ILE A 311 9.38 -12.12 15.35
CA ILE A 311 7.91 -12.19 15.51
C ILE A 311 7.48 -11.63 16.87
N ARG A 312 8.12 -12.08 17.97
CA ARG A 312 7.79 -11.59 19.33
C ARG A 312 8.01 -10.08 19.44
N SER A 313 9.14 -9.58 18.93
CA SER A 313 9.45 -8.16 18.92
C SER A 313 8.45 -7.36 18.08
N ALA A 314 8.13 -7.83 16.86
CA ALA A 314 7.20 -7.15 15.97
C ALA A 314 5.78 -7.11 16.54
N VAL A 315 5.31 -8.20 17.14
CA VAL A 315 4.01 -8.23 17.83
C VAL A 315 3.99 -7.23 18.99
N GLY A 316 5.03 -7.21 19.83
CA GLY A 316 5.13 -6.26 20.95
C GLY A 316 5.08 -4.80 20.50
N VAL A 317 5.85 -4.45 19.45
CA VAL A 317 5.87 -3.09 18.90
C VAL A 317 4.52 -2.72 18.26
N SER A 318 3.96 -3.62 17.43
CA SER A 318 2.69 -3.37 16.75
C SER A 318 1.53 -3.23 17.73
N VAL A 319 1.42 -4.14 18.70
CA VAL A 319 0.38 -4.08 19.73
C VAL A 319 0.54 -2.84 20.60
N GLY A 320 1.77 -2.50 21.02
CA GLY A 320 2.02 -1.28 21.78
C GLY A 320 1.60 -0.01 21.04
N PHE A 321 1.95 0.10 19.75
CA PHE A 321 1.51 1.22 18.90
C PHE A 321 -0.02 1.23 18.74
N CYS A 322 -0.64 0.08 18.45
CA CYS A 322 -2.09 -0.02 18.29
C CYS A 322 -2.84 0.36 19.57
N LEU A 323 -2.36 -0.05 20.75
CA LEU A 323 -2.99 0.34 22.03
C LEU A 323 -2.93 1.84 22.25
N VAL A 324 -1.79 2.48 21.97
CA VAL A 324 -1.66 3.94 22.06
C VAL A 324 -2.60 4.63 21.07
N SER A 325 -2.62 4.19 19.80
CA SER A 325 -3.49 4.73 18.77
C SER A 325 -4.97 4.51 19.10
N SER A 326 -5.34 3.33 19.62
CA SER A 326 -6.70 3.01 20.08
C SER A 326 -7.14 3.96 21.21
N LEU A 327 -6.28 4.16 22.19
CA LEU A 327 -6.56 5.07 23.31
C LEU A 327 -6.78 6.51 22.83
N LEU A 328 -5.88 7.00 21.97
CA LEU A 328 -5.97 8.36 21.42
C LEU A 328 -7.23 8.55 20.56
N VAL A 329 -7.50 7.63 19.63
CA VAL A 329 -8.67 7.74 18.74
C VAL A 329 -9.97 7.62 19.53
N CYS A 330 -10.09 6.68 20.48
CA CYS A 330 -11.31 6.52 21.27
C CYS A 330 -11.58 7.70 22.22
N LEU A 331 -10.53 8.28 22.83
CA LEU A 331 -10.66 9.43 23.73
C LEU A 331 -10.97 10.72 22.96
N PHE A 332 -10.31 10.92 21.84
CA PHE A 332 -10.41 12.14 21.04
C PHE A 332 -11.28 12.00 19.79
N ALA A 333 -12.16 10.98 19.71
CA ALA A 333 -13.02 10.74 18.56
C ALA A 333 -13.83 11.97 18.14
N ALA A 334 -14.50 12.64 19.07
CA ALA A 334 -15.30 13.82 18.78
C ALA A 334 -14.46 15.04 18.34
N PRO A 335 -13.37 15.43 19.03
CA PRO A 335 -12.45 16.45 18.53
C PRO A 335 -11.84 16.13 17.16
N LEU A 336 -11.48 14.86 16.90
CA LEU A 336 -10.92 14.43 15.62
C LEU A 336 -11.94 14.58 14.48
N MET A 337 -13.21 14.21 14.72
CA MET A 337 -14.28 14.46 13.76
C MET A 337 -14.48 15.95 13.50
N GLY A 338 -14.42 16.79 14.54
CA GLY A 338 -14.53 18.24 14.42
C GLY A 338 -13.43 18.94 13.60
N LEU A 339 -12.33 18.22 13.26
CA LEU A 339 -11.32 18.73 12.31
C LEU A 339 -11.81 18.67 10.85
N PHE A 340 -12.77 17.78 10.55
CA PHE A 340 -13.23 17.51 9.18
C PHE A 340 -14.68 17.91 8.95
N VAL A 341 -15.48 18.05 10.02
CA VAL A 341 -16.92 18.30 9.99
C VAL A 341 -17.22 19.56 10.80
N GLU A 342 -18.13 20.41 10.30
CA GLU A 342 -18.51 21.61 11.03
C GLU A 342 -19.19 21.30 12.37
N PRO A 343 -18.95 22.10 13.42
CA PRO A 343 -19.49 21.83 14.76
C PRO A 343 -21.03 21.76 14.84
N GLY A 344 -21.73 22.32 13.87
CA GLY A 344 -23.20 22.27 13.77
C GLY A 344 -23.76 20.93 13.30
N GLU A 345 -22.96 20.11 12.63
CA GLU A 345 -23.34 18.82 12.04
C GLU A 345 -23.27 17.68 13.06
N THR A 346 -24.06 17.80 14.13
CA THR A 346 -24.01 16.90 15.30
C THR A 346 -24.31 15.44 14.96
N GLU A 347 -25.18 15.19 13.98
CA GLU A 347 -25.52 13.84 13.52
C GLU A 347 -24.34 13.16 12.84
N ILE A 348 -23.64 13.87 11.95
CA ILE A 348 -22.45 13.38 11.24
C ILE A 348 -21.35 13.04 12.26
N ILE A 349 -21.13 13.95 13.22
CA ILE A 349 -20.14 13.74 14.27
C ILE A 349 -20.50 12.50 15.14
N ALA A 350 -21.78 12.33 15.50
CA ALA A 350 -22.21 11.20 16.30
C ALA A 350 -21.98 9.85 15.59
N VAL A 351 -22.31 9.77 14.29
CA VAL A 351 -22.08 8.57 13.47
C VAL A 351 -20.58 8.27 13.36
N GLY A 352 -19.75 9.28 13.08
CA GLY A 352 -18.30 9.08 12.98
C GLY A 352 -17.66 8.71 14.31
N VAL A 353 -18.06 9.32 15.43
CA VAL A 353 -17.59 8.95 16.76
C VAL A 353 -17.91 7.50 17.10
N GLU A 354 -19.11 7.01 16.73
CA GLU A 354 -19.47 5.60 16.91
C GLU A 354 -18.56 4.67 16.12
N TYR A 355 -18.34 4.97 14.84
CA TYR A 355 -17.41 4.22 13.98
C TYR A 355 -16.00 4.18 14.57
N LEU A 356 -15.41 5.36 14.83
CA LEU A 356 -14.04 5.48 15.34
C LEU A 356 -13.85 4.74 16.67
N ARG A 357 -14.85 4.72 17.53
CA ARG A 357 -14.77 3.95 18.78
C ARG A 357 -14.81 2.45 18.57
N ILE A 358 -15.66 1.96 17.66
CA ILE A 358 -15.76 0.52 17.35
C ILE A 358 -14.47 0.02 16.67
N GLU A 359 -14.03 0.67 15.60
CA GLU A 359 -12.79 0.27 14.92
C GLU A 359 -11.56 0.57 15.76
N GLY A 360 -11.51 1.73 16.40
CA GLY A 360 -10.39 2.16 17.23
C GLY A 360 -10.09 1.20 18.39
N MET A 361 -11.10 0.67 19.08
CA MET A 361 -10.89 -0.35 20.11
C MET A 361 -10.23 -1.63 19.59
N CYS A 362 -10.34 -1.91 18.29
CA CYS A 362 -9.92 -3.15 17.67
C CYS A 362 -8.66 -3.02 16.79
N TYR A 363 -7.94 -1.89 16.82
CA TYR A 363 -6.73 -1.69 15.99
C TYR A 363 -5.65 -2.75 16.20
N CYS A 364 -5.59 -3.40 17.36
CA CYS A 364 -4.68 -4.53 17.57
C CYS A 364 -4.94 -5.68 16.58
N GLY A 365 -6.20 -5.92 16.17
CA GLY A 365 -6.53 -6.92 15.16
C GLY A 365 -5.92 -6.60 13.81
N ILE A 366 -6.14 -5.40 13.29
CA ILE A 366 -5.51 -5.01 12.00
C ILE A 366 -3.98 -4.98 12.08
N GLY A 367 -3.42 -4.61 13.24
CA GLY A 367 -1.98 -4.63 13.47
C GLY A 367 -1.39 -6.05 13.35
N ILE A 368 -2.02 -7.04 13.96
CA ILE A 368 -1.62 -8.45 13.89
C ILE A 368 -1.82 -8.97 12.45
N LEU A 369 -2.92 -8.60 11.80
CA LEU A 369 -3.20 -9.00 10.41
C LEU A 369 -2.10 -8.53 9.44
N PHE A 370 -1.64 -7.29 9.55
CA PHE A 370 -0.54 -6.79 8.71
C PHE A 370 0.78 -7.51 8.99
N LEU A 371 1.05 -7.87 10.24
CA LEU A 371 2.21 -8.70 10.58
C LEU A 371 2.10 -10.10 9.99
N LEU A 372 0.91 -10.72 10.00
CA LEU A 372 0.67 -12.03 9.38
C LEU A 372 0.86 -11.96 7.85
N TYR A 373 0.37 -10.92 7.19
CA TYR A 373 0.64 -10.70 5.76
C TYR A 373 2.15 -10.61 5.49
N GLY A 374 2.87 -9.83 6.30
CA GLY A 374 4.31 -9.69 6.21
C GLY A 374 5.05 -10.98 6.47
N LEU A 375 4.65 -11.73 7.50
CA LEU A 375 5.22 -13.01 7.89
C LEU A 375 5.11 -14.04 6.76
N PHE A 376 3.89 -14.30 6.27
CA PHE A 376 3.69 -15.34 5.27
C PHE A 376 4.33 -14.99 3.93
N ARG A 377 4.32 -13.72 3.54
CA ARG A 377 5.03 -13.25 2.36
C ARG A 377 6.55 -13.43 2.53
N GLY A 378 7.09 -13.06 3.69
CA GLY A 378 8.51 -13.21 4.02
C GLY A 378 8.96 -14.65 4.17
N LEU A 379 8.08 -15.59 4.54
CA LEU A 379 8.34 -17.03 4.59
C LEU A 379 8.18 -17.74 3.23
N GLY A 380 7.94 -17.01 2.15
CA GLY A 380 7.75 -17.61 0.84
C GLY A 380 6.38 -18.25 0.61
N ARG A 381 5.38 -17.85 1.37
CA ARG A 381 4.01 -18.38 1.31
C ARG A 381 2.97 -17.29 1.02
N PRO A 382 3.12 -16.50 -0.06
CA PRO A 382 2.23 -15.36 -0.34
C PRO A 382 0.77 -15.79 -0.55
N GLY A 383 0.51 -17.01 -0.98
CA GLY A 383 -0.85 -17.57 -1.11
C GLY A 383 -1.62 -17.57 0.22
N VAL A 384 -0.94 -17.75 1.35
CA VAL A 384 -1.60 -17.66 2.67
C VAL A 384 -2.09 -16.23 2.93
N SER A 385 -1.31 -15.21 2.56
CA SER A 385 -1.74 -13.81 2.67
C SER A 385 -3.01 -13.52 1.86
N VAL A 386 -3.15 -14.15 0.67
CA VAL A 386 -4.39 -14.07 -0.13
C VAL A 386 -5.56 -14.71 0.63
N VAL A 387 -5.37 -15.90 1.20
CA VAL A 387 -6.42 -16.57 2.00
C VAL A 387 -6.86 -15.70 3.17
N LEU A 388 -5.92 -15.11 3.91
CA LEU A 388 -6.25 -14.21 5.03
C LEU A 388 -7.01 -12.97 4.55
N THR A 389 -6.66 -12.43 3.38
CA THR A 389 -7.40 -11.31 2.77
C THR A 389 -8.82 -11.70 2.42
N VAL A 390 -9.01 -12.87 1.81
CA VAL A 390 -10.35 -13.39 1.47
C VAL A 390 -11.18 -13.63 2.74
N VAL A 391 -10.58 -14.21 3.79
CA VAL A 391 -11.27 -14.40 5.08
C VAL A 391 -11.66 -13.06 5.69
N SER A 392 -10.71 -12.11 5.80
CA SER A 392 -10.96 -10.80 6.42
C SER A 392 -12.04 -10.02 5.67
N LEU A 393 -11.84 -9.79 4.37
CA LEU A 393 -12.73 -8.95 3.56
C LEU A 393 -13.99 -9.68 3.15
N GLY A 394 -13.92 -10.97 2.87
CA GLY A 394 -15.10 -11.78 2.57
C GLY A 394 -16.08 -11.81 3.74
N THR A 395 -15.57 -12.03 4.95
CA THR A 395 -16.37 -11.94 6.18
C THR A 395 -16.94 -10.54 6.39
N ARG A 396 -16.10 -9.50 6.24
CA ARG A 396 -16.54 -8.10 6.36
C ARG A 396 -17.67 -7.78 5.40
N VAL A 397 -17.52 -8.10 4.12
CA VAL A 397 -18.55 -7.86 3.10
C VAL A 397 -19.79 -8.69 3.40
N ALA A 398 -19.66 -9.99 3.65
CA ALA A 398 -20.79 -10.86 3.94
C ALA A 398 -21.60 -10.37 5.16
N LEU A 399 -20.93 -10.09 6.27
CA LEU A 399 -21.59 -9.59 7.49
C LEU A 399 -22.21 -8.21 7.27
N ALA A 400 -21.54 -7.29 6.56
CA ALA A 400 -22.07 -5.98 6.27
C ALA A 400 -23.41 -6.09 5.51
N TYR A 401 -23.46 -6.88 4.44
CA TYR A 401 -24.69 -7.07 3.66
C TYR A 401 -25.78 -7.87 4.38
N LEU A 402 -25.40 -8.80 5.28
CA LEU A 402 -26.37 -9.57 6.08
C LEU A 402 -26.95 -8.75 7.24
N LEU A 403 -26.14 -7.90 7.87
CA LEU A 403 -26.54 -7.16 9.06
C LEU A 403 -27.18 -5.80 8.75
N ALA A 404 -26.81 -5.17 7.63
CA ALA A 404 -27.34 -3.87 7.22
C ALA A 404 -28.89 -3.83 7.12
N PRO A 405 -29.60 -4.87 6.61
CA PRO A 405 -31.05 -4.86 6.50
C PRO A 405 -31.78 -5.04 7.83
N ILE A 406 -31.09 -5.43 8.90
CA ILE A 406 -31.72 -5.71 10.21
C ILE A 406 -31.94 -4.40 10.96
N PRO A 407 -33.16 -3.94 11.22
CA PRO A 407 -33.43 -2.61 11.80
C PRO A 407 -32.79 -2.39 13.17
N ALA A 408 -32.65 -3.44 13.98
CA ALA A 408 -32.03 -3.36 15.31
C ALA A 408 -30.49 -3.25 15.28
N VAL A 409 -29.87 -3.61 14.17
CA VAL A 409 -28.41 -3.65 14.02
C VAL A 409 -27.93 -2.60 13.03
N GLY A 410 -28.52 -2.57 11.84
CA GLY A 410 -28.31 -1.56 10.82
C GLY A 410 -26.85 -1.18 10.57
N LEU A 411 -26.57 0.10 10.67
CA LEU A 411 -25.24 0.68 10.44
C LEU A 411 -24.18 0.14 11.42
N LYS A 412 -24.55 -0.11 12.69
CA LYS A 412 -23.63 -0.68 13.70
C LYS A 412 -23.11 -2.05 13.30
N GLY A 413 -23.95 -2.84 12.63
CA GLY A 413 -23.54 -4.15 12.11
C GLY A 413 -22.46 -4.05 11.04
N ILE A 414 -22.50 -3.01 10.21
CA ILE A 414 -21.46 -2.76 9.22
C ILE A 414 -20.15 -2.41 9.92
N TRP A 415 -20.19 -1.56 10.95
CA TRP A 415 -19.02 -1.17 11.73
C TRP A 415 -18.37 -2.37 12.44
N TRP A 416 -19.16 -3.23 13.08
CA TRP A 416 -18.65 -4.44 13.73
C TRP A 416 -18.18 -5.52 12.76
N ALA A 417 -18.68 -5.54 11.52
CA ALA A 417 -18.22 -6.49 10.50
C ALA A 417 -16.73 -6.35 10.21
N VAL A 418 -16.16 -5.15 10.38
CA VAL A 418 -14.74 -4.86 10.12
C VAL A 418 -13.83 -5.56 11.14
N PRO A 419 -13.95 -5.30 12.46
CA PRO A 419 -13.15 -5.97 13.47
C PRO A 419 -13.34 -7.48 13.50
N ILE A 420 -14.57 -7.97 13.30
CA ILE A 420 -14.85 -9.41 13.23
C ILE A 420 -14.05 -10.06 12.08
N GLY A 421 -14.00 -9.39 10.91
CA GLY A 421 -13.19 -9.86 9.78
C GLY A 421 -11.70 -9.93 10.12
N TRP A 422 -11.15 -8.97 10.87
CA TRP A 422 -9.75 -8.99 11.33
C TRP A 422 -9.49 -10.16 12.28
N VAL A 423 -10.32 -10.32 13.30
CA VAL A 423 -10.17 -11.39 14.30
C VAL A 423 -10.23 -12.78 13.64
N LEU A 424 -11.19 -13.00 12.73
CA LEU A 424 -11.29 -14.29 12.03
C LEU A 424 -10.09 -14.57 11.14
N ALA A 425 -9.56 -13.55 10.45
CA ALA A 425 -8.35 -13.70 9.66
C ALA A 425 -7.11 -13.95 10.55
N ASP A 426 -7.00 -13.29 11.69
CA ASP A 426 -5.92 -13.50 12.65
C ASP A 426 -5.94 -14.93 13.21
N LEU A 427 -7.12 -15.42 13.59
CA LEU A 427 -7.29 -16.82 14.03
C LEU A 427 -6.92 -17.80 12.93
N ALA A 428 -7.38 -17.56 11.68
CA ALA A 428 -7.01 -18.39 10.54
C ALA A 428 -5.49 -18.37 10.31
N GLY A 429 -4.86 -17.18 10.40
CA GLY A 429 -3.42 -17.02 10.28
C GLY A 429 -2.64 -17.78 11.33
N LEU A 430 -3.07 -17.71 12.60
CA LEU A 430 -2.45 -18.46 13.69
C LEU A 430 -2.59 -19.96 13.51
N VAL A 431 -3.75 -20.46 13.07
CA VAL A 431 -3.96 -21.89 12.76
C VAL A 431 -3.04 -22.33 11.63
N LEU A 432 -2.95 -21.55 10.55
CA LEU A 432 -2.07 -21.89 9.42
C LEU A 432 -0.59 -21.83 9.78
N TYR A 433 -0.19 -20.92 10.68
CA TYR A 433 1.16 -20.85 11.21
C TYR A 433 1.50 -22.10 12.06
N ARG A 434 0.57 -22.55 12.92
CA ARG A 434 0.76 -23.76 13.74
C ARG A 434 0.82 -25.04 12.91
N ARG A 435 0.04 -25.14 11.82
CA ARG A 435 0.03 -26.32 10.94
C ARG A 435 1.30 -26.47 10.12
N LYS A 436 1.96 -25.36 9.77
CA LYS A 436 3.23 -25.35 9.02
C LYS A 436 4.22 -24.44 9.73
N PRO A 437 4.80 -24.89 10.85
CA PRO A 437 5.75 -24.10 11.62
C PRO A 437 6.99 -23.77 10.78
N LEU A 438 7.81 -22.85 11.33
CA LEU A 438 9.11 -22.51 10.75
C LEU A 438 9.95 -23.79 10.60
N PRO A 439 10.74 -23.92 9.50
CA PRO A 439 11.65 -25.06 9.37
C PRO A 439 12.59 -25.12 10.59
N ALA A 440 12.92 -26.33 11.01
CA ALA A 440 13.94 -26.53 12.03
C ALA A 440 15.28 -25.97 11.50
N GLU A 441 16.09 -25.36 12.37
CA GLU A 441 17.47 -25.04 12.01
C GLU A 441 18.16 -26.35 11.63
N THR A 442 18.60 -26.45 10.38
CA THR A 442 19.64 -27.42 10.04
C THR A 442 20.88 -26.99 10.82
N ALA A 443 21.21 -27.73 11.88
CA ALA A 443 22.46 -27.57 12.57
C ALA A 443 23.55 -27.61 11.50
N CYS A 444 24.26 -26.49 11.29
CA CYS A 444 25.54 -26.51 10.59
C CYS A 444 26.42 -27.49 11.37
N ALA A 445 26.61 -28.67 10.82
CA ALA A 445 27.71 -29.51 11.26
C ALA A 445 28.98 -28.65 11.09
N PRO A 446 29.84 -28.56 12.11
CA PRO A 446 31.11 -27.89 11.93
C PRO A 446 31.87 -28.69 10.85
N GLU A 447 32.13 -28.04 9.73
CA GLU A 447 33.11 -28.56 8.77
C GLU A 447 34.44 -28.64 9.50
N GLY A 448 34.87 -29.89 9.76
CA GLY A 448 36.16 -30.22 10.34
C GLY A 448 37.32 -30.00 9.37
#